data_fbaf3bc938383f1b84eef410fa4ab681
#
_entry.id   fbaf3bc938383f1b84eef410fa4ab681
#
_cell.length_a   1.000
_cell.length_b   1.000
_cell.length_c   1.000
_cell.angle_alpha   90.00
_cell.angle_beta   90.00
_cell.angle_gamma   90.00
#
_symmetry.space_group_name_H-M   'P 1'
#
loop_
_entity.id
_entity.type
_entity.pdbx_description
1 polymer ?
#
loop_
_entity_poly.entity_id
_entity_poly.type
_entity_poly.pdbx_seq_one_letter_code
_entity_poly.pdbx_strand_id
1 'polypeptide(L)'
;MKNFIKLFSILVLFFFTVTQSQSAEKVDYLKTDWSFKGLFGKFDRGSLQRGYQVYTEVCAYCHSMKYLSYRNLGEKGGPEFSEAAVKAIAASFEVADGPNADGEMFERPAKLSD
;
A
#
# COMPACT_ATOMS: atom_id res chain seq x y z
N MET A 1 -48.05 36.00 12.35
CA MET A 1 -46.73 36.64 12.40
C MET A 1 -45.86 36.14 13.54
N LYS A 2 -46.32 36.09 14.80
CA LYS A 2 -45.49 35.65 15.95
C LYS A 2 -44.92 34.20 15.78
N ASN A 3 -45.66 33.25 15.23
CA ASN A 3 -45.23 31.87 15.04
C ASN A 3 -44.22 31.73 13.89
N PHE A 4 -44.33 32.56 12.85
CA PHE A 4 -43.41 32.60 11.76
C PHE A 4 -42.01 33.11 12.20
N ILE A 5 -41.98 34.12 13.03
CA ILE A 5 -40.75 34.67 13.62
C ILE A 5 -40.04 33.63 14.51
N LYS A 6 -40.82 32.86 15.30
CA LYS A 6 -40.26 31.77 16.13
C LYS A 6 -39.64 30.66 15.27
N LEU A 7 -40.34 30.24 14.19
CA LEU A 7 -39.86 29.20 13.28
C LEU A 7 -38.59 29.64 12.55
N PHE A 8 -38.53 30.89 12.10
CA PHE A 8 -37.39 31.47 11.46
C PHE A 8 -36.19 31.58 12.42
N SER A 9 -36.43 31.96 13.67
CA SER A 9 -35.36 32.04 14.69
C SER A 9 -34.78 30.66 15.01
N ILE A 10 -35.58 29.61 15.08
CA ILE A 10 -35.12 28.24 15.30
C ILE A 10 -34.28 27.74 14.09
N LEU A 11 -34.73 28.05 12.88
CA LEU A 11 -34.00 27.69 11.66
C LEU A 11 -32.64 28.37 11.60
N VAL A 12 -32.55 29.65 11.96
CA VAL A 12 -31.27 30.40 12.00
C VAL A 12 -30.35 29.82 13.08
N LEU A 13 -30.86 29.48 14.26
CA LEU A 13 -30.05 28.82 15.31
C LEU A 13 -29.50 27.47 14.84
N PHE A 14 -30.30 26.69 14.12
CA PHE A 14 -29.86 25.39 13.59
C PHE A 14 -28.75 25.52 12.57
N PHE A 15 -28.78 26.55 11.74
CA PHE A 15 -27.67 26.83 10.79
C PHE A 15 -26.36 27.25 11.46
N PHE A 16 -26.43 27.92 12.63
CA PHE A 16 -25.22 28.32 13.36
C PHE A 16 -24.50 27.18 14.10
N THR A 17 -25.16 26.06 14.35
CA THR A 17 -24.56 24.93 15.09
C THR A 17 -23.79 23.97 14.17
N VAL A 18 -23.90 24.07 12.85
CA VAL A 18 -23.29 23.12 11.89
C VAL A 18 -21.87 23.49 11.46
N THR A 19 -21.34 24.65 11.87
CA THR A 19 -20.07 25.19 11.37
C THR A 19 -18.84 24.94 12.25
N GLN A 20 -18.91 23.97 13.18
CA GLN A 20 -17.73 23.55 13.92
C GLN A 20 -17.19 22.21 13.42
N SER A 21 -16.92 22.12 12.12
CA SER A 21 -15.99 21.10 11.61
C SER A 21 -14.58 21.53 12.02
N GLN A 22 -14.08 20.99 13.12
CA GLN A 22 -12.68 21.18 13.48
C GLN A 22 -11.82 20.58 12.35
N SER A 23 -11.18 21.45 11.61
CA SER A 23 -10.10 21.04 10.70
C SER A 23 -9.10 20.23 11.49
N ALA A 24 -8.82 18.99 11.04
CA ALA A 24 -7.77 18.18 11.62
C ALA A 24 -6.47 19.00 11.68
N GLU A 25 -5.77 18.89 12.79
CA GLU A 25 -4.49 19.56 13.01
C GLU A 25 -3.59 19.36 11.78
N LYS A 26 -3.04 20.44 11.27
CA LYS A 26 -2.23 20.43 10.06
C LYS A 26 -0.91 19.71 10.37
N VAL A 27 -0.85 18.41 10.07
CA VAL A 27 0.37 17.63 10.22
C VAL A 27 1.40 18.12 9.19
N ASP A 28 2.54 18.58 9.64
CA ASP A 28 3.64 18.97 8.78
C ASP A 28 4.44 17.71 8.39
N TYR A 29 4.19 17.22 7.17
CA TYR A 29 4.87 16.02 6.67
C TYR A 29 6.30 16.32 6.26
N LEU A 30 7.20 15.40 6.57
CA LEU A 30 8.58 15.45 6.11
C LEU A 30 8.63 15.57 4.57
N LYS A 31 9.19 16.66 4.07
CA LYS A 31 9.37 16.86 2.63
C LYS A 31 10.65 16.15 2.20
N THR A 32 10.49 15.06 1.45
CA THR A 32 11.62 14.30 0.89
C THR A 32 11.73 14.57 -0.62
N ASP A 33 12.95 14.80 -1.07
CA ASP A 33 13.24 14.88 -2.51
C ASP A 33 13.47 13.49 -3.07
N TRP A 34 12.38 12.91 -3.59
CA TRP A 34 12.42 11.60 -4.22
C TRP A 34 13.05 11.65 -5.61
N SER A 35 13.93 10.71 -5.92
CA SER A 35 14.60 10.62 -7.23
C SER A 35 13.62 10.45 -8.41
N PHE A 36 12.42 9.93 -8.15
CA PHE A 36 11.36 9.73 -9.14
C PHE A 36 10.42 10.92 -9.30
N LYS A 37 10.68 12.07 -8.61
CA LYS A 37 9.90 13.29 -8.78
C LYS A 37 10.14 13.91 -10.16
N GLY A 38 9.05 14.46 -10.73
CA GLY A 38 9.11 15.25 -11.96
C GLY A 38 9.03 14.42 -13.25
N LEU A 39 9.06 15.12 -14.38
CA LEU A 39 8.80 14.56 -15.70
C LEU A 39 9.87 13.52 -16.14
N PHE A 40 11.09 13.63 -15.64
CA PHE A 40 12.23 12.76 -15.93
C PHE A 40 12.70 11.96 -14.71
N GLY A 41 11.90 11.94 -13.66
CA GLY A 41 12.21 11.19 -12.46
C GLY A 41 12.31 9.69 -12.73
N LYS A 42 13.28 9.04 -12.10
CA LYS A 42 13.48 7.58 -12.19
C LYS A 42 13.66 7.01 -10.80
N PHE A 43 13.16 5.80 -10.62
CA PHE A 43 13.44 5.05 -9.41
C PHE A 43 14.92 4.63 -9.37
N ASP A 44 15.57 4.89 -8.24
CA ASP A 44 16.91 4.38 -7.98
C ASP A 44 16.82 2.91 -7.58
N ARG A 45 17.45 2.04 -8.39
CA ARG A 45 17.43 0.58 -8.20
C ARG A 45 17.98 0.17 -6.84
N GLY A 46 19.10 0.75 -6.40
CA GLY A 46 19.67 0.44 -5.10
C GLY A 46 18.75 0.81 -3.93
N SER A 47 18.04 1.92 -4.05
CA SER A 47 17.02 2.32 -3.07
C SER A 47 15.84 1.37 -3.07
N LEU A 48 15.38 0.90 -4.24
CA LEU A 48 14.30 -0.10 -4.32
C LEU A 48 14.71 -1.44 -3.72
N GLN A 49 15.94 -1.90 -3.93
CA GLN A 49 16.45 -3.13 -3.31
C GLN A 49 16.50 -3.03 -1.78
N ARG A 50 17.01 -1.92 -1.25
CA ARG A 50 16.98 -1.65 0.20
C ARG A 50 15.56 -1.52 0.74
N GLY A 51 14.67 -0.87 -0.01
CA GLY A 51 13.25 -0.77 0.32
C GLY A 51 12.57 -2.14 0.37
N TYR A 52 12.90 -3.02 -0.56
CA TYR A 52 12.41 -4.40 -0.55
C TYR A 52 12.92 -5.17 0.68
N GLN A 53 14.19 -4.98 1.05
CA GLN A 53 14.74 -5.57 2.28
C GLN A 53 13.94 -5.09 3.51
N VAL A 54 13.72 -3.80 3.66
CA VAL A 54 12.91 -3.25 4.76
C VAL A 54 11.49 -3.82 4.72
N TYR A 55 10.90 -3.94 3.53
CA TYR A 55 9.58 -4.54 3.39
C TYR A 55 9.56 -5.98 3.93
N THR A 56 10.50 -6.83 3.53
CA THR A 56 10.54 -8.23 3.94
C THR A 56 10.83 -8.42 5.43
N GLU A 57 11.68 -7.57 6.01
CA GLU A 57 12.10 -7.68 7.40
C GLU A 57 11.08 -7.06 8.39
N VAL A 58 10.30 -6.07 7.95
CA VAL A 58 9.43 -5.29 8.84
C VAL A 58 7.97 -5.34 8.41
N CYS A 59 7.66 -5.00 7.15
CA CYS A 59 6.28 -4.76 6.72
C CYS A 59 5.54 -6.03 6.30
N ALA A 60 6.24 -7.01 5.72
CA ALA A 60 5.65 -8.24 5.17
C ALA A 60 4.97 -9.10 6.23
N TYR A 61 5.32 -8.94 7.49
CA TYR A 61 4.66 -9.65 8.59
C TYR A 61 3.16 -9.34 8.70
N CYS A 62 2.77 -8.12 8.35
CA CYS A 62 1.37 -7.67 8.37
C CYS A 62 0.81 -7.32 6.99
N HIS A 63 1.66 -7.02 6.02
CA HIS A 63 1.26 -6.49 4.71
C HIS A 63 1.79 -7.35 3.57
N SER A 64 0.91 -8.12 2.92
CA SER A 64 1.28 -8.85 1.70
C SER A 64 1.19 -7.95 0.46
N MET A 65 2.07 -8.17 -0.52
CA MET A 65 2.01 -7.55 -1.85
C MET A 65 1.19 -8.43 -2.81
N LYS A 66 -0.09 -8.62 -2.51
CA LYS A 66 -1.00 -9.55 -3.17
C LYS A 66 -1.06 -9.45 -4.71
N TYR A 67 -0.78 -8.27 -5.25
CA TYR A 67 -0.89 -8.02 -6.70
C TYR A 67 0.46 -7.95 -7.40
N LEU A 68 1.53 -8.34 -6.72
CA LEU A 68 2.88 -8.32 -7.24
C LEU A 68 3.46 -9.74 -7.20
N SER A 69 3.70 -10.34 -8.36
CA SER A 69 4.37 -11.63 -8.46
C SER A 69 5.87 -11.49 -8.20
N TYR A 70 6.52 -12.54 -7.72
CA TYR A 70 7.97 -12.53 -7.49
C TYR A 70 8.76 -12.15 -8.75
N ARG A 71 8.35 -12.57 -9.95
CA ARG A 71 9.00 -12.19 -11.21
C ARG A 71 9.14 -10.68 -11.39
N ASN A 72 8.19 -9.90 -10.90
CA ASN A 72 8.22 -8.44 -11.04
C ASN A 72 9.41 -7.80 -10.31
N LEU A 73 9.98 -8.47 -9.32
CA LEU A 73 11.20 -8.02 -8.64
C LEU A 73 12.43 -8.00 -9.57
N GLY A 74 12.42 -8.76 -10.66
CA GLY A 74 13.47 -8.77 -11.68
C GLY A 74 13.21 -7.86 -12.88
N GLU A 75 12.01 -7.29 -13.00
CA GLU A 75 11.60 -6.48 -14.15
C GLU A 75 12.23 -5.08 -14.13
N LYS A 76 12.35 -4.49 -15.34
CA LYS A 76 12.86 -3.11 -15.51
C LYS A 76 11.95 -2.10 -14.82
N GLY A 77 12.59 -1.16 -14.12
CA GLY A 77 11.89 -0.11 -13.37
C GLY A 77 11.53 -0.49 -11.94
N GLY A 78 11.73 -1.75 -11.58
CA GLY A 78 11.66 -2.26 -10.22
C GLY A 78 13.04 -2.38 -9.57
N PRO A 79 13.19 -3.26 -8.56
CA PRO A 79 14.47 -3.55 -7.92
C PRO A 79 15.50 -4.18 -8.86
N GLU A 80 15.06 -4.78 -9.95
CA GLU A 80 15.86 -5.43 -10.98
C GLU A 80 16.85 -6.45 -10.39
N PHE A 81 16.39 -7.29 -9.48
CA PHE A 81 17.17 -8.42 -8.98
C PHE A 81 17.48 -9.40 -10.12
N SER A 82 18.61 -10.11 -10.03
CA SER A 82 18.90 -11.17 -10.97
C SER A 82 17.86 -12.30 -10.89
N GLU A 83 17.65 -13.01 -11.99
CA GLU A 83 16.71 -14.13 -12.03
C GLU A 83 17.00 -15.18 -10.94
N ALA A 84 18.27 -15.47 -10.70
CA ALA A 84 18.69 -16.38 -9.64
C ALA A 84 18.29 -15.86 -8.24
N ALA A 85 18.46 -14.55 -7.99
CA ALA A 85 18.06 -13.93 -6.74
C ALA A 85 16.53 -13.96 -6.56
N VAL A 86 15.77 -13.67 -7.62
CA VAL A 86 14.29 -13.71 -7.56
C VAL A 86 13.80 -15.14 -7.30
N LYS A 87 14.41 -16.15 -7.92
CA LYS A 87 14.08 -17.55 -7.64
C LYS A 87 14.38 -17.94 -6.18
N ALA A 88 15.52 -17.51 -5.66
CA ALA A 88 15.89 -17.76 -4.27
C ALA A 88 14.91 -17.06 -3.28
N ILE A 89 14.55 -15.82 -3.57
CA ILE A 89 13.54 -15.08 -2.79
C ILE A 89 12.22 -15.83 -2.81
N ALA A 90 11.70 -16.18 -3.98
CA ALA A 90 10.43 -16.91 -4.09
C ALA A 90 10.47 -18.22 -3.29
N ALA A 91 11.51 -19.02 -3.47
CA ALA A 91 11.66 -20.32 -2.80
C ALA A 91 11.78 -20.24 -1.26
N SER A 92 12.03 -19.06 -0.70
CA SER A 92 12.05 -18.85 0.77
C SER A 92 10.67 -18.64 1.39
N PHE A 93 9.62 -18.57 0.58
CA PHE A 93 8.23 -18.43 1.02
C PHE A 93 7.42 -19.67 0.65
N GLU A 94 6.46 -20.00 1.48
CA GLU A 94 5.48 -21.05 1.20
C GLU A 94 4.15 -20.44 0.79
N VAL A 95 3.49 -21.07 -0.15
CA VAL A 95 2.16 -20.68 -0.65
C VAL A 95 1.24 -21.90 -0.66
N ALA A 96 -0.01 -21.66 -0.30
CA ALA A 96 -1.04 -22.68 -0.42
C ALA A 96 -1.33 -22.94 -1.90
N ASP A 97 -1.37 -24.20 -2.29
CA ASP A 97 -1.69 -24.69 -3.63
C ASP A 97 -2.68 -25.86 -3.54
N GLY A 98 -3.28 -26.23 -4.66
CA GLY A 98 -4.24 -27.32 -4.72
C GLY A 98 -5.57 -26.91 -5.34
N PRO A 99 -6.59 -27.77 -5.24
CA PRO A 99 -6.56 -29.08 -4.54
C PRO A 99 -5.72 -30.12 -5.29
N ASN A 100 -5.12 -31.07 -4.54
CA ASN A 100 -4.48 -32.26 -5.10
C ASN A 100 -5.53 -33.26 -5.63
N ALA A 101 -5.10 -34.45 -6.06
CA ALA A 101 -6.01 -35.48 -6.59
C ALA A 101 -7.05 -35.98 -5.55
N ASP A 102 -6.75 -35.82 -4.26
CA ASP A 102 -7.62 -36.22 -3.17
C ASP A 102 -8.51 -35.07 -2.66
N GLY A 103 -8.41 -33.89 -3.30
CA GLY A 103 -9.20 -32.70 -2.96
C GLY A 103 -8.60 -31.86 -1.79
N GLU A 104 -7.37 -32.11 -1.39
CA GLU A 104 -6.73 -31.45 -0.27
C GLU A 104 -5.85 -30.28 -0.72
N MET A 105 -5.84 -29.20 0.07
CA MET A 105 -4.91 -28.09 -0.10
C MET A 105 -3.56 -28.48 0.53
N PHE A 106 -2.47 -28.06 -0.10
CA PHE A 106 -1.11 -28.30 0.38
C PHE A 106 -0.25 -27.04 0.27
N GLU A 107 0.83 -27.02 1.01
CA GLU A 107 1.81 -25.94 0.92
C GLU A 107 2.99 -26.35 0.05
N ARG A 108 3.52 -25.41 -0.70
CA ARG A 108 4.74 -25.58 -1.50
C ARG A 108 5.57 -24.30 -1.52
N PRO A 109 6.87 -24.40 -1.82
CA PRO A 109 7.69 -23.23 -2.10
C PRO A 109 7.09 -22.39 -3.24
N ALA A 110 7.11 -21.07 -3.07
CA ALA A 110 6.58 -20.17 -4.09
C ALA A 110 7.44 -20.22 -5.37
N LYS A 111 6.77 -19.94 -6.49
CA LYS A 111 7.36 -19.82 -7.83
C LYS A 111 7.37 -18.37 -8.28
N LEU A 112 8.04 -18.09 -9.39
CA LEU A 112 8.12 -16.74 -9.95
C LEU A 112 6.76 -16.12 -10.30
N SER A 113 5.77 -16.96 -10.54
CA SER A 113 4.41 -16.55 -10.92
C SER A 113 3.51 -16.20 -9.75
N ASP A 114 3.88 -16.58 -8.53
CA ASP A 114 3.05 -16.39 -7.34
C ASP A 114 3.21 -14.99 -6.77
#